data_9a297b767963d639ae4d155a5c252250
#
_entry.id   9a297b767963d639ae4d155a5c252250
#
_cell.length_a   1.000
_cell.length_b   1.000
_cell.length_c   1.000
_cell.angle_alpha   90.00
_cell.angle_beta   90.00
_cell.angle_gamma   90.00
#
_symmetry.space_group_name_H-M   'P 1'
#
loop_
_entity.id
_entity.type
_entity.pdbx_description
1 polymer ?
#
loop_
_entity_poly.entity_id
_entity_poly.type
_entity_poly.pdbx_seq_one_letter_code
_entity_poly.pdbx_strand_id
1 'polypeptide(L)'
;DSSTSRGLGDVYKRQAYDYRAAVALVGLGANTNEIAIYPRADYDSNNEVLNGANSYTLHFSSLPPVEEGGFWSITAYGDDNYLIDNPINRYNVTDRSEYKLNVDGSLDVTLSANAPQDGSYWLPTGNKAFHLFMRMYLPDLKALDNWTPPTITKK
;
A
#
# COMPACT_ATOMS: atom_id res chain seq x y z
N ASP A 1 9.37 -1.68 17.69
CA ASP A 1 10.12 -2.93 17.86
C ASP A 1 10.47 -3.47 16.46
N SER A 2 11.73 -3.28 16.07
CA SER A 2 12.23 -3.50 14.71
C SER A 2 12.48 -5.00 14.38
N SER A 3 11.69 -5.91 14.95
CA SER A 3 11.95 -7.35 14.82
C SER A 3 11.38 -8.00 13.57
N THR A 4 10.53 -7.30 12.79
CA THR A 4 9.88 -7.84 11.60
C THR A 4 10.66 -7.67 10.29
N SER A 5 11.74 -6.90 10.30
CA SER A 5 12.56 -6.66 9.10
C SER A 5 13.82 -7.51 8.99
N ARG A 6 13.99 -8.53 9.85
CA ARG A 6 15.08 -9.50 9.65
C ARG A 6 14.76 -10.35 8.45
N GLY A 7 15.27 -9.82 7.38
CA GLY A 7 15.03 -10.10 6.00
C GLY A 7 14.81 -11.56 5.65
N LEU A 8 13.93 -11.75 4.72
CA LEU A 8 13.81 -12.95 3.88
C LEU A 8 15.17 -13.53 3.44
N GLY A 9 16.23 -12.73 3.38
CA GLY A 9 17.59 -13.18 3.15
C GLY A 9 18.09 -14.25 4.16
N ASP A 10 17.69 -14.15 5.44
CA ASP A 10 18.00 -15.18 6.44
C ASP A 10 17.15 -16.45 6.28
N VAL A 11 15.96 -16.31 5.71
CA VAL A 11 15.07 -17.45 5.42
C VAL A 11 15.66 -18.35 4.34
N TYR A 12 16.32 -17.78 3.35
CA TYR A 12 16.97 -18.54 2.27
C TYR A 12 18.33 -19.11 2.68
N LYS A 13 19.00 -18.51 3.66
CA LYS A 13 20.33 -18.94 4.12
C LYS A 13 20.31 -20.02 5.20
N ARG A 14 19.18 -20.24 5.89
CA ARG A 14 19.04 -21.25 6.93
C ARG A 14 17.95 -22.26 6.57
N GLN A 15 18.16 -23.51 6.93
CA GLN A 15 17.18 -24.60 6.75
C GLN A 15 16.03 -24.53 7.77
N ALA A 16 15.43 -23.33 7.92
CA ALA A 16 14.27 -23.11 8.79
C ALA A 16 12.99 -23.44 8.01
N TYR A 17 12.65 -24.71 7.93
CA TYR A 17 11.51 -25.19 7.13
C TYR A 17 10.18 -24.60 7.59
N ASP A 18 9.95 -24.45 8.88
CA ASP A 18 8.71 -23.85 9.42
C ASP A 18 8.57 -22.38 9.00
N TYR A 19 9.67 -21.63 9.02
CA TYR A 19 9.67 -20.24 8.58
C TYR A 19 9.47 -20.11 7.06
N ARG A 20 10.07 -21.03 6.29
CA ARG A 20 9.85 -21.10 4.84
C ARG A 20 8.40 -21.45 4.49
N ALA A 21 7.79 -22.37 5.24
CA ALA A 21 6.38 -22.71 5.07
C ALA A 21 5.46 -21.52 5.39
N ALA A 22 5.75 -20.76 6.47
CA ALA A 22 5.02 -19.54 6.81
C ALA A 22 5.14 -18.47 5.72
N VAL A 23 6.36 -18.25 5.19
CA VAL A 23 6.58 -17.31 4.07
C VAL A 23 5.87 -17.78 2.79
N ALA A 24 5.90 -19.09 2.50
CA ALA A 24 5.19 -19.62 1.34
C ALA A 24 3.67 -19.44 1.44
N LEU A 25 3.12 -19.48 2.66
CA LEU A 25 1.69 -19.28 2.91
C LEU A 25 1.26 -17.82 2.76
N VAL A 26 2.04 -16.85 3.29
CA VAL A 26 1.64 -15.44 3.38
C VAL A 26 2.34 -14.52 2.38
N GLY A 27 3.40 -14.96 1.74
CA GLY A 27 4.23 -14.14 0.87
C GLY A 27 5.02 -14.95 -0.14
N LEU A 28 4.39 -15.91 -0.82
CA LEU A 28 5.05 -16.71 -1.87
C LEU A 28 5.62 -15.78 -2.94
N GLY A 29 6.93 -15.90 -3.19
CA GLY A 29 7.66 -15.03 -4.13
C GLY A 29 8.05 -13.67 -3.55
N ALA A 30 7.93 -13.45 -2.23
CA ALA A 30 8.42 -12.23 -1.60
C ALA A 30 9.93 -12.06 -1.82
N ASN A 31 10.34 -10.81 -2.08
CA ASN A 31 11.73 -10.43 -2.33
C ASN A 31 12.43 -10.00 -1.03
N THR A 32 13.74 -9.78 -1.09
CA THR A 32 14.45 -9.10 -0.01
C THR A 32 14.09 -7.60 0.02
N ASN A 33 14.30 -6.92 1.14
CA ASN A 33 13.93 -5.51 1.29
C ASN A 33 14.65 -4.57 0.30
N GLU A 34 15.82 -4.97 -0.19
CA GLU A 34 16.56 -4.23 -1.22
C GLU A 34 15.87 -4.30 -2.60
N ILE A 35 15.07 -5.34 -2.82
CA ILE A 35 14.35 -5.53 -4.09
C ILE A 35 12.93 -5.01 -3.99
N ALA A 36 12.21 -5.35 -2.91
CA ALA A 36 10.84 -4.88 -2.74
C ALA A 36 10.37 -4.96 -1.28
N ILE A 37 9.50 -4.02 -0.91
CA ILE A 37 8.79 -4.02 0.38
C ILE A 37 7.28 -3.95 0.15
N TYR A 38 6.51 -4.58 1.07
CA TYR A 38 5.09 -4.82 0.92
C TYR A 38 4.29 -4.44 2.19
N PRO A 39 4.22 -3.16 2.60
CA PRO A 39 3.39 -2.76 3.72
C PRO A 39 1.90 -2.99 3.46
N ARG A 40 1.18 -3.41 4.49
CA ARG A 40 -0.26 -3.59 4.48
C ARG A 40 -0.93 -2.64 5.48
N ALA A 41 -2.06 -2.10 5.12
CA ALA A 41 -2.90 -1.29 6.00
C ALA A 41 -4.31 -1.86 6.06
N ASP A 42 -4.74 -2.22 7.27
CA ASP A 42 -6.09 -2.72 7.57
C ASP A 42 -6.92 -1.70 8.37
N TYR A 43 -6.28 -0.66 8.90
CA TYR A 43 -6.86 0.31 9.84
C TYR A 43 -6.63 1.74 9.38
N ASP A 44 -7.53 2.62 9.76
CA ASP A 44 -7.37 4.06 9.59
C ASP A 44 -6.54 4.69 10.74
N SER A 45 -6.36 6.00 10.71
CA SER A 45 -5.61 6.76 11.74
C SER A 45 -6.25 6.73 13.13
N ASN A 46 -7.50 6.33 13.26
CA ASN A 46 -8.20 6.13 14.53
C ASN A 46 -8.14 4.67 14.99
N ASN A 47 -7.40 3.81 14.30
CA ASN A 47 -7.32 2.38 14.55
C ASN A 47 -8.67 1.64 14.34
N GLU A 48 -9.52 2.18 13.45
CA GLU A 48 -10.74 1.52 13.00
C GLU A 48 -10.47 0.72 11.71
N VAL A 49 -11.07 -0.46 11.60
CA VAL A 49 -10.96 -1.32 10.41
C VAL A 49 -11.50 -0.59 9.19
N LEU A 50 -10.74 -0.62 8.10
CA LEU A 50 -11.13 -0.01 6.83
C LEU A 50 -12.40 -0.69 6.27
N ASN A 51 -13.42 0.11 5.98
CA ASN A 51 -14.69 -0.36 5.48
C ASN A 51 -15.24 0.60 4.43
N GLY A 52 -15.54 0.09 3.24
CA GLY A 52 -16.03 0.87 2.11
C GLY A 52 -17.42 1.49 2.28
N ALA A 53 -18.14 1.20 3.37
CA ALA A 53 -19.32 1.97 3.78
C ALA A 53 -18.96 3.42 4.16
N ASN A 54 -17.69 3.69 4.45
CA ASN A 54 -17.12 5.01 4.73
C ASN A 54 -16.28 5.50 3.55
N SER A 55 -15.99 6.80 3.54
CA SER A 55 -15.01 7.41 2.67
C SER A 55 -13.79 7.85 3.46
N TYR A 56 -12.62 7.75 2.84
CA TYR A 56 -11.34 8.12 3.48
C TYR A 56 -10.51 8.99 2.54
N THR A 57 -9.60 9.76 3.13
CA THR A 57 -8.47 10.36 2.44
C THR A 57 -7.22 9.55 2.76
N LEU A 58 -6.56 9.03 1.74
CA LEU A 58 -5.20 8.51 1.81
C LEU A 58 -4.26 9.66 1.46
N HIS A 59 -3.53 10.14 2.45
CA HIS A 59 -2.67 11.31 2.32
C HIS A 59 -1.20 10.94 2.36
N PHE A 60 -0.47 11.34 1.33
CA PHE A 60 0.98 11.24 1.22
C PHE A 60 1.60 12.61 1.43
N SER A 61 2.32 12.83 2.51
CA SER A 61 3.09 14.06 2.72
C SER A 61 4.23 14.20 1.71
N SER A 62 4.77 13.08 1.25
CA SER A 62 5.70 12.96 0.13
C SER A 62 5.51 11.60 -0.54
N LEU A 63 5.82 11.53 -1.83
CA LEU A 63 5.72 10.26 -2.57
C LEU A 63 6.72 9.23 -2.04
N PRO A 64 6.39 7.92 -2.16
CA PRO A 64 7.27 6.84 -1.74
C PRO A 64 8.64 6.92 -2.43
N PRO A 65 9.75 6.88 -1.68
CA PRO A 65 11.09 6.95 -2.26
C PRO A 65 11.46 5.62 -2.91
N VAL A 66 11.79 5.67 -4.20
CA VAL A 66 12.29 4.55 -4.97
C VAL A 66 13.51 4.97 -5.78
N GLU A 67 14.44 4.06 -6.02
CA GLU A 67 15.62 4.25 -6.86
C GLU A 67 15.24 4.40 -8.34
N GLU A 68 16.19 4.83 -9.17
CA GLU A 68 16.00 4.91 -10.62
C GLU A 68 15.61 3.53 -11.19
N GLY A 69 14.54 3.49 -11.96
CA GLY A 69 13.95 2.26 -12.50
C GLY A 69 13.03 1.52 -11.52
N GLY A 70 12.95 1.95 -10.27
CA GLY A 70 11.96 1.47 -9.30
C GLY A 70 10.57 2.03 -9.57
N PHE A 71 9.58 1.53 -8.83
CA PHE A 71 8.22 2.06 -8.84
C PHE A 71 7.51 1.72 -7.54
N TRP A 72 6.43 2.43 -7.27
CA TRP A 72 5.54 2.12 -6.17
C TRP A 72 4.09 1.96 -6.63
N SER A 73 3.30 1.23 -5.87
CA SER A 73 1.87 1.13 -6.06
C SER A 73 1.15 0.94 -4.73
N ILE A 74 -0.09 1.42 -4.63
CA ILE A 74 -1.06 1.02 -3.60
C ILE A 74 -2.25 0.40 -4.30
N THR A 75 -2.61 -0.82 -3.88
CA THR A 75 -3.73 -1.58 -4.43
C THR A 75 -4.75 -1.84 -3.34
N ALA A 76 -6.03 -1.64 -3.65
CA ALA A 76 -7.14 -2.00 -2.76
C ALA A 76 -7.58 -3.45 -3.02
N TYR A 77 -7.73 -4.22 -1.95
CA TYR A 77 -8.23 -5.60 -1.96
C TYR A 77 -9.43 -5.73 -1.03
N GLY A 78 -10.37 -6.57 -1.43
CA GLY A 78 -11.49 -6.96 -0.58
C GLY A 78 -11.05 -7.85 0.61
N ASP A 79 -11.99 -8.15 1.49
CA ASP A 79 -11.82 -9.06 2.62
C ASP A 79 -11.49 -10.51 2.19
N ASP A 80 -11.80 -10.86 0.95
CA ASP A 80 -11.46 -12.12 0.28
C ASP A 80 -10.05 -12.13 -0.34
N ASN A 81 -9.28 -11.06 -0.21
CA ASN A 81 -7.95 -10.82 -0.81
C ASN A 81 -7.95 -10.78 -2.36
N TYR A 82 -9.08 -10.53 -2.99
CA TYR A 82 -9.17 -10.28 -4.43
C TYR A 82 -9.30 -8.80 -4.74
N LEU A 83 -9.01 -8.44 -5.99
CA LEU A 83 -9.23 -7.09 -6.49
C LEU A 83 -10.72 -6.75 -6.45
N ILE A 84 -11.03 -5.53 -6.04
CA ILE A 84 -12.41 -5.06 -5.91
C ILE A 84 -12.90 -4.61 -7.28
N ASP A 85 -13.91 -5.29 -7.82
CA ASP A 85 -14.55 -4.93 -9.08
C ASP A 85 -15.14 -3.51 -9.02
N ASN A 86 -14.92 -2.71 -10.07
CA ASN A 86 -15.33 -1.32 -10.10
C ASN A 86 -15.53 -0.80 -11.53
N PRO A 87 -16.42 0.21 -11.72
CA PRO A 87 -16.87 0.64 -13.03
C PRO A 87 -15.80 1.31 -13.92
N ILE A 88 -14.66 1.72 -13.32
CA ILE A 88 -13.58 2.40 -14.06
C ILE A 88 -12.34 1.51 -14.22
N ASN A 89 -12.40 0.25 -13.81
CA ASN A 89 -11.27 -0.70 -13.85
C ASN A 89 -9.99 -0.15 -13.21
N ARG A 90 -10.12 0.67 -12.15
CA ARG A 90 -8.99 1.21 -11.40
C ARG A 90 -8.80 0.42 -10.11
N TYR A 91 -7.74 -0.33 -10.02
CA TYR A 91 -7.44 -1.22 -8.90
C TYR A 91 -6.31 -0.70 -8.01
N ASN A 92 -5.55 0.27 -8.50
CA ASN A 92 -4.39 0.81 -7.81
C ASN A 92 -4.16 2.30 -8.12
N VAL A 93 -3.29 2.91 -7.34
CA VAL A 93 -2.60 4.16 -7.64
C VAL A 93 -1.10 3.88 -7.64
N THR A 94 -0.37 4.42 -8.62
CA THR A 94 1.06 4.17 -8.84
C THR A 94 1.78 5.48 -9.15
N ASP A 95 3.10 5.47 -9.18
CA ASP A 95 3.94 6.58 -9.67
C ASP A 95 3.61 7.00 -11.12
N ARG A 96 2.96 6.11 -11.89
CA ARG A 96 2.56 6.35 -13.31
C ARG A 96 1.11 6.74 -13.47
N SER A 97 0.38 6.93 -12.37
CA SER A 97 -1.03 7.33 -12.40
C SER A 97 -1.18 8.82 -12.70
N GLU A 98 -2.26 9.20 -13.39
CA GLU A 98 -2.55 10.59 -13.77
C GLU A 98 -3.20 11.39 -12.61
N TYR A 99 -2.57 11.41 -11.42
CA TYR A 99 -2.99 12.26 -10.31
C TYR A 99 -2.32 13.64 -10.40
N LYS A 100 -2.87 14.60 -9.67
CA LYS A 100 -2.25 15.92 -9.49
C LYS A 100 -1.75 16.04 -8.06
N LEU A 101 -0.50 16.47 -7.91
CA LEU A 101 0.03 16.83 -6.61
C LEU A 101 -0.59 18.14 -6.13
N ASN A 102 -0.71 18.27 -4.83
CA ASN A 102 -1.05 19.53 -4.17
C ASN A 102 0.10 20.54 -4.34
N VAL A 103 -0.17 21.81 -4.01
CA VAL A 103 0.81 22.89 -4.15
C VAL A 103 2.08 22.68 -3.32
N ASP A 104 1.97 21.95 -2.22
CA ASP A 104 3.07 21.58 -1.32
C ASP A 104 3.79 20.28 -1.72
N GLY A 105 3.39 19.66 -2.83
CA GLY A 105 3.96 18.40 -3.31
C GLY A 105 3.34 17.15 -2.69
N SER A 106 2.39 17.28 -1.79
CA SER A 106 1.64 16.17 -1.22
C SER A 106 0.65 15.57 -2.22
N LEU A 107 0.14 14.37 -1.94
CA LEU A 107 -0.88 13.70 -2.75
C LEU A 107 -2.03 13.24 -1.87
N ASP A 108 -3.25 13.57 -2.28
CA ASP A 108 -4.48 13.07 -1.69
C ASP A 108 -5.19 12.11 -2.65
N VAL A 109 -5.53 10.94 -2.15
CA VAL A 109 -6.33 9.94 -2.87
C VAL A 109 -7.60 9.66 -2.08
N THR A 110 -8.75 9.82 -2.71
CA THR A 110 -10.03 9.46 -2.09
C THR A 110 -10.23 7.94 -2.20
N LEU A 111 -10.46 7.29 -1.07
CA LEU A 111 -10.86 5.88 -0.97
C LEU A 111 -12.36 5.85 -0.68
N SER A 112 -13.17 5.29 -1.57
CA SER A 112 -14.62 5.22 -1.38
C SER A 112 -15.27 4.25 -2.35
N ALA A 113 -16.49 3.80 -2.03
CA ALA A 113 -17.28 2.96 -2.93
C ALA A 113 -17.74 3.72 -4.18
N ASN A 114 -18.11 5.01 -4.01
CA ASN A 114 -18.63 5.85 -5.07
C ASN A 114 -17.64 6.94 -5.46
N ALA A 115 -17.66 7.35 -6.73
CA ALA A 115 -16.83 8.43 -7.22
C ALA A 115 -17.08 9.74 -6.45
N PRO A 116 -16.01 10.44 -6.02
CA PRO A 116 -16.15 11.75 -5.37
C PRO A 116 -16.66 12.79 -6.37
N GLN A 117 -17.48 13.73 -5.88
CA GLN A 117 -18.05 14.80 -6.71
C GLN A 117 -17.09 15.97 -6.92
N ASP A 118 -16.06 16.08 -6.10
CA ASP A 118 -15.07 17.18 -6.09
C ASP A 118 -13.95 16.98 -7.13
N GLY A 119 -13.97 15.88 -7.89
CA GLY A 119 -12.97 15.56 -8.90
C GLY A 119 -11.62 15.11 -8.32
N SER A 120 -11.53 14.82 -7.02
CA SER A 120 -10.32 14.28 -6.40
C SER A 120 -9.94 12.94 -7.02
N TYR A 121 -8.64 12.59 -6.99
CA TYR A 121 -8.17 11.31 -7.51
C TYR A 121 -8.76 10.19 -6.66
N TRP A 122 -9.42 9.24 -7.30
CA TRP A 122 -10.24 8.23 -6.65
C TRP A 122 -9.72 6.81 -6.87
N LEU A 123 -9.54 6.07 -5.78
CA LEU A 123 -9.33 4.63 -5.78
C LEU A 123 -10.58 3.94 -5.21
N PRO A 124 -11.34 3.21 -6.04
CA PRO A 124 -12.54 2.51 -5.60
C PRO A 124 -12.23 1.41 -4.59
N THR A 125 -13.01 1.36 -3.48
CA THR A 125 -12.83 0.37 -2.40
C THR A 125 -14.04 -0.53 -2.19
N GLY A 126 -15.05 -0.42 -3.09
CA GLY A 126 -16.31 -1.14 -2.86
C GLY A 126 -17.02 -0.66 -1.57
N ASN A 127 -18.00 -1.44 -1.10
CA ASN A 127 -18.82 -1.09 0.06
C ASN A 127 -18.67 -2.06 1.25
N LYS A 128 -17.71 -2.99 1.18
CA LYS A 128 -17.38 -3.96 2.23
C LYS A 128 -16.09 -3.60 2.93
N ALA A 129 -15.66 -4.42 3.88
CA ALA A 129 -14.33 -4.33 4.46
C ALA A 129 -13.27 -4.49 3.35
N PHE A 130 -12.20 -3.71 3.45
CA PHE A 130 -11.09 -3.74 2.49
C PHE A 130 -9.78 -3.50 3.21
N HIS A 131 -8.69 -3.76 2.52
CA HIS A 131 -7.35 -3.42 2.97
C HIS A 131 -6.51 -2.90 1.81
N LEU A 132 -5.42 -2.22 2.13
CA LEU A 132 -4.48 -1.70 1.15
C LEU A 132 -3.17 -2.48 1.24
N PHE A 133 -2.64 -2.86 0.09
CA PHE A 133 -1.24 -3.27 -0.05
C PHE A 133 -0.48 -2.19 -0.80
N MET A 134 0.55 -1.68 -0.16
CA MET A 134 1.58 -0.90 -0.82
C MET A 134 2.67 -1.84 -1.33
N ARG A 135 3.24 -1.52 -2.48
CA ARG A 135 4.41 -2.18 -3.03
C ARG A 135 5.41 -1.11 -3.44
N MET A 136 6.65 -1.25 -2.99
CA MET A 136 7.76 -0.46 -3.49
C MET A 136 8.81 -1.41 -4.02
N TYR A 137 9.13 -1.29 -5.31
CA TYR A 137 10.21 -2.03 -5.96
C TYR A 137 11.41 -1.12 -6.11
N LEU A 138 12.60 -1.64 -5.81
CA LEU A 138 13.84 -0.89 -5.68
C LEU A 138 13.66 0.33 -4.76
N PRO A 139 13.24 0.11 -3.49
CA PRO A 139 13.06 1.22 -2.56
C PRO A 139 14.40 1.88 -2.25
N ASP A 140 14.44 3.21 -2.19
CA ASP A 140 15.57 3.95 -1.61
C ASP A 140 15.56 3.76 -0.08
N LEU A 141 16.29 2.75 0.39
CA LEU A 141 16.31 2.38 1.82
C LEU A 141 16.83 3.53 2.71
N LYS A 142 17.71 4.40 2.21
CA LYS A 142 18.22 5.54 2.98
C LYS A 142 17.18 6.64 3.12
N ALA A 143 16.46 6.91 2.04
CA ALA A 143 15.38 7.89 2.07
C ALA A 143 14.19 7.40 2.91
N LEU A 144 13.94 6.09 2.97
CA LEU A 144 12.89 5.48 3.80
C LEU A 144 13.09 5.72 5.30
N ASP A 145 14.32 5.85 5.79
CA ASP A 145 14.59 6.14 7.21
C ASP A 145 13.95 7.46 7.68
N ASN A 146 13.73 8.40 6.76
CA ASN A 146 13.13 9.71 7.03
C ASN A 146 11.76 9.90 6.35
N TRP A 147 11.28 8.89 5.64
CA TRP A 147 9.99 8.97 4.95
C TRP A 147 8.84 8.58 5.89
N THR A 148 7.78 9.39 5.86
CA THR A 148 6.57 9.11 6.62
C THR A 148 5.58 8.38 5.73
N PRO A 149 5.13 7.15 6.11
CA PRO A 149 4.09 6.44 5.39
C PRO A 149 2.79 7.25 5.28
N PRO A 150 2.00 7.02 4.23
CA PRO A 150 0.74 7.74 4.06
C PRO A 150 -0.24 7.45 5.20
N THR A 151 -1.03 8.45 5.54
CA THR A 151 -2.09 8.33 6.56
C THR A 151 -3.45 8.09 5.91
N ILE A 152 -4.31 7.33 6.59
CA ILE A 152 -5.68 7.05 6.14
C ILE A 152 -6.63 7.69 7.13
N THR A 153 -7.32 8.74 6.72
CA THR A 153 -8.24 9.49 7.58
C THR A 153 -9.66 9.38 7.06
N LYS A 154 -10.59 8.98 7.93
CA LYS A 154 -12.02 8.91 7.63
C LYS A 154 -12.58 10.32 7.40
N LYS A 155 -13.37 10.51 6.35
CA LYS A 155 -14.06 11.77 6.01
C LYS A 155 -15.36 11.94 6.79
#